data_459716ba4618689df8cde5d7e4aabeef
#
_entry.id   459716ba4618689df8cde5d7e4aabeef
#
_cell.length_a   1.000
_cell.length_b   1.000
_cell.length_c   1.000
_cell.angle_alpha   90.00
_cell.angle_beta   90.00
_cell.angle_gamma   90.00
#
_symmetry.space_group_name_H-M   'P 1'
#
loop_
_entity.id
_entity.type
_entity.pdbx_description
1 polymer ?
#
loop_
_entity_poly.entity_id
_entity_poly.type
_entity_poly.pdbx_seq_one_letter_code
_entity_poly.pdbx_strand_id
1 'polypeptide(L)'
;MGFFMNFLAFDLGGSSGKLILGSYESGKLSLTTVHQFENQPVLIDGRMYWDFLYIYKELCRGIKKAVRITEDSITSIGFDSFCNDFALVAQDGQLLCPIRCYRDPRTENTQHHTYSIMSPKELYQINGNQNALFNTLMQLDAMYVQDQEWLLHNCSKLLFLSDYFIYLLSGKFVTEYTTASVTQMFDFGKMDWSETILQKFKIRKSLFAPIVMPGTIIGRTTPSFNQQMGTTGFQVTSVCQHDTASAFLAALKKENCAIISCGTWCLVGTEIDHPIISEEGFRCNIANEGGYPGHHRLLRNVMGTWILQEVLRQLKEKESDIGYEQLDSLAETHPCFLFIDVDQKIFYQPGNMIDKIQDFCMEYYQKKPESPGEIVSCIYYSLALKYRWCIEKLASLTGRNFSVINIIGGGSNSRLMCQITSNVCGLPVTAGPADATSAGNLLVQMQAAGAVQSISEGCVILNRCIVQQHYDPSPEKNWDKIYQEFVQTFHLDQE
;
A
#
# COMPACT_ATOMS: atom_id res chain seq x y z
N MET A 1 -32.99 -4.97 -20.55
CA MET A 1 -32.06 -6.00 -20.04
C MET A 1 -31.04 -5.28 -19.21
N GLY A 2 -30.94 -5.59 -17.91
CA GLY A 2 -29.92 -5.00 -17.05
C GLY A 2 -28.52 -5.43 -17.55
N PHE A 3 -27.60 -4.47 -17.63
CA PHE A 3 -26.19 -4.76 -17.94
C PHE A 3 -25.61 -5.56 -16.76
N PHE A 4 -25.26 -6.81 -17.02
CA PHE A 4 -24.57 -7.68 -16.07
C PHE A 4 -23.11 -7.81 -16.50
N MET A 5 -22.18 -7.44 -15.62
CA MET A 5 -20.75 -7.48 -15.90
C MET A 5 -19.99 -8.04 -14.68
N ASN A 6 -19.01 -8.90 -14.95
CA ASN A 6 -18.14 -9.50 -13.97
C ASN A 6 -16.71 -8.99 -14.16
N PHE A 7 -16.11 -8.52 -13.09
CA PHE A 7 -14.76 -7.98 -13.05
C PHE A 7 -13.92 -8.75 -12.03
N LEU A 8 -12.66 -9.00 -12.34
CA LEU A 8 -11.72 -9.63 -11.42
C LEU A 8 -10.70 -8.61 -10.92
N ALA A 9 -10.60 -8.43 -9.62
CA ALA A 9 -9.53 -7.66 -8.99
C ALA A 9 -8.54 -8.63 -8.33
N PHE A 10 -7.30 -8.65 -8.78
CA PHE A 10 -6.23 -9.36 -8.12
C PHE A 10 -5.40 -8.39 -7.28
N ASP A 11 -5.58 -8.47 -5.97
CA ASP A 11 -4.94 -7.66 -4.95
C ASP A 11 -3.82 -8.49 -4.29
N LEU A 12 -2.56 -8.11 -4.56
CA LEU A 12 -1.38 -8.76 -4.02
C LEU A 12 -0.74 -7.91 -2.93
N GLY A 13 -1.11 -8.15 -1.69
CA GLY A 13 -0.46 -7.53 -0.54
C GLY A 13 0.84 -8.21 -0.12
N GLY A 14 1.61 -7.56 0.77
CA GLY A 14 2.88 -8.09 1.27
C GLY A 14 2.77 -9.32 2.17
N SER A 15 1.57 -9.68 2.64
CA SER A 15 1.31 -10.84 3.51
C SER A 15 0.23 -11.77 2.99
N SER A 16 -0.56 -11.34 2.01
CA SER A 16 -1.62 -12.16 1.41
C SER A 16 -1.94 -11.70 0.00
N GLY A 17 -2.45 -12.61 -0.83
CA GLY A 17 -3.03 -12.29 -2.12
C GLY A 17 -4.51 -12.67 -2.15
N LYS A 18 -5.33 -11.87 -2.84
CA LYS A 18 -6.76 -12.10 -3.00
C LYS A 18 -7.16 -11.96 -4.47
N LEU A 19 -8.11 -12.79 -4.92
CA LEU A 19 -8.86 -12.56 -6.15
C LEU A 19 -10.31 -12.30 -5.78
N ILE A 20 -10.77 -11.10 -6.07
CA ILE A 20 -12.14 -10.66 -5.80
C ILE A 20 -12.92 -10.56 -7.11
N LEU A 21 -14.09 -11.16 -7.12
CA LEU A 21 -15.09 -11.01 -8.17
C LEU A 21 -16.01 -9.85 -7.81
N GLY A 22 -16.00 -8.81 -8.64
CA GLY A 22 -16.99 -7.74 -8.62
C GLY A 22 -18.08 -8.03 -9.65
N SER A 23 -19.29 -8.30 -9.19
CA SER A 23 -20.45 -8.48 -10.07
C SER A 23 -21.31 -7.21 -10.04
N TYR A 24 -21.44 -6.56 -11.18
CA TYR A 24 -22.24 -5.34 -11.36
C TYR A 24 -23.50 -5.64 -12.13
N GLU A 25 -24.63 -5.30 -11.55
CA GLU A 25 -25.95 -5.45 -12.18
C GLU A 25 -26.87 -4.29 -11.79
N SER A 26 -27.38 -3.58 -12.79
CA SER A 26 -28.45 -2.56 -12.62
C SER A 26 -28.17 -1.54 -11.49
N GLY A 27 -26.94 -1.06 -11.37
CA GLY A 27 -26.55 -0.06 -10.36
C GLY A 27 -26.19 -0.65 -8.97
N LYS A 28 -26.06 -1.97 -8.86
CA LYS A 28 -25.59 -2.65 -7.66
C LYS A 28 -24.27 -3.35 -7.95
N LEU A 29 -23.32 -3.21 -7.03
CA LEU A 29 -22.02 -3.88 -7.06
C LEU A 29 -21.95 -4.84 -5.88
N SER A 30 -21.64 -6.12 -6.14
CA SER A 30 -21.30 -7.09 -5.09
C SER A 30 -19.85 -7.52 -5.22
N LEU A 31 -19.19 -7.69 -4.07
CA LEU A 31 -17.82 -8.15 -3.98
C LEU A 31 -17.80 -9.53 -3.34
N THR A 32 -17.14 -10.50 -4.00
CA THR A 32 -17.03 -11.87 -3.50
C THR A 32 -15.57 -12.32 -3.58
N THR A 33 -14.98 -12.72 -2.46
CA THR A 33 -13.64 -13.30 -2.45
C THR A 33 -13.69 -14.70 -3.06
N VAL A 34 -13.14 -14.84 -4.27
CA VAL A 34 -13.10 -16.12 -5.01
C VAL A 34 -11.93 -16.98 -4.55
N HIS A 35 -10.81 -16.33 -4.25
CA HIS A 35 -9.60 -17.01 -3.80
C HIS A 35 -8.77 -16.09 -2.91
N GLN A 36 -8.15 -16.70 -1.90
CA GLN A 36 -7.21 -16.02 -1.00
C GLN A 36 -6.09 -17.00 -0.64
N PHE A 37 -4.87 -16.46 -0.50
CA PHE A 37 -3.68 -17.23 -0.13
C PHE A 37 -2.71 -16.37 0.67
N GLU A 38 -1.83 -17.02 1.42
CA GLU A 38 -0.75 -16.34 2.12
C GLU A 38 0.37 -15.98 1.14
N ASN A 39 0.95 -14.80 1.33
CA ASN A 39 2.10 -14.32 0.58
C ASN A 39 3.24 -14.03 1.54
N GLN A 40 4.30 -14.82 1.49
CA GLN A 40 5.47 -14.64 2.34
C GLN A 40 6.74 -14.71 1.50
N PRO A 41 7.74 -13.86 1.78
CA PRO A 41 9.03 -13.97 1.11
C PRO A 41 9.77 -15.23 1.56
N VAL A 42 10.53 -15.79 0.65
CA VAL A 42 11.44 -16.93 0.89
C VAL A 42 12.83 -16.41 1.21
N LEU A 43 13.39 -16.87 2.32
CA LEU A 43 14.76 -16.54 2.73
C LEU A 43 15.72 -17.60 2.21
N ILE A 44 16.68 -17.19 1.38
CA ILE A 44 17.74 -18.05 0.85
C ILE A 44 19.09 -17.36 1.05
N ASP A 45 19.95 -17.92 1.89
CA ASP A 45 21.30 -17.41 2.15
C ASP A 45 21.30 -15.89 2.49
N GLY A 46 20.45 -15.49 3.43
CA GLY A 46 20.30 -14.11 3.88
C GLY A 46 19.61 -13.15 2.89
N ARG A 47 19.12 -13.65 1.79
CA ARG A 47 18.46 -12.89 0.73
C ARG A 47 16.97 -13.22 0.69
N MET A 48 16.13 -12.20 0.59
CA MET A 48 14.67 -12.35 0.59
C MET A 48 14.11 -12.25 -0.84
N TYR A 49 13.32 -13.24 -1.22
CA TYR A 49 12.71 -13.33 -2.54
C TYR A 49 11.21 -13.56 -2.44
N TRP A 50 10.45 -13.06 -3.40
CA TRP A 50 9.06 -13.49 -3.59
C TRP A 50 9.03 -14.85 -4.29
N ASP A 51 8.19 -15.77 -3.80
CA ASP A 51 7.88 -17.00 -4.51
C ASP A 51 6.87 -16.73 -5.64
N PHE A 52 7.39 -16.09 -6.70
CA PHE A 52 6.57 -15.66 -7.82
C PHE A 52 5.85 -16.83 -8.50
N LEU A 53 6.45 -18.00 -8.58
CA LEU A 53 5.83 -19.19 -9.19
C LEU A 53 4.63 -19.66 -8.38
N TYR A 54 4.73 -19.62 -7.06
CA TYR A 54 3.61 -19.90 -6.18
C TYR A 54 2.49 -18.86 -6.36
N ILE A 55 2.82 -17.56 -6.34
CA ILE A 55 1.85 -16.48 -6.53
C ILE A 55 1.12 -16.63 -7.86
N TYR A 56 1.83 -16.88 -8.96
CA TYR A 56 1.23 -17.10 -10.29
C TYR A 56 0.32 -18.33 -10.31
N LYS A 57 0.72 -19.42 -9.66
CA LYS A 57 -0.10 -20.63 -9.50
C LYS A 57 -1.40 -20.34 -8.75
N GLU A 58 -1.34 -19.54 -7.67
CA GLU A 58 -2.53 -19.15 -6.90
C GLU A 58 -3.44 -18.20 -7.70
N LEU A 59 -2.88 -17.25 -8.46
CA LEU A 59 -3.64 -16.46 -9.44
C LEU A 59 -4.40 -17.35 -10.41
N CYS A 60 -3.73 -18.30 -11.05
CA CYS A 60 -4.35 -19.24 -12.00
C CYS A 60 -5.46 -20.09 -11.36
N ARG A 61 -5.27 -20.51 -10.09
CA ARG A 61 -6.31 -21.24 -9.33
C ARG A 61 -7.55 -20.36 -9.10
N GLY A 62 -7.33 -19.11 -8.72
CA GLY A 62 -8.39 -18.14 -8.51
C GLY A 62 -9.17 -17.86 -9.81
N ILE A 63 -8.47 -17.61 -10.92
CA ILE A 63 -9.10 -17.37 -12.24
C ILE A 63 -9.93 -18.59 -12.68
N LYS A 64 -9.43 -19.81 -12.53
CA LYS A 64 -10.20 -21.01 -12.86
C LYS A 64 -11.49 -21.15 -12.02
N LYS A 65 -11.44 -20.76 -10.74
CA LYS A 65 -12.65 -20.72 -9.90
C LYS A 65 -13.62 -19.67 -10.41
N ALA A 66 -13.13 -18.44 -10.72
CA ALA A 66 -13.95 -17.35 -11.25
C ALA A 66 -14.63 -17.73 -12.56
N VAL A 67 -13.90 -18.31 -13.52
CA VAL A 67 -14.45 -18.79 -14.81
C VAL A 67 -15.62 -19.75 -14.59
N ARG A 68 -15.50 -20.67 -13.63
CA ARG A 68 -16.61 -21.61 -13.31
C ARG A 68 -17.80 -20.93 -12.65
N ILE A 69 -17.57 -20.00 -11.71
CA ILE A 69 -18.64 -19.28 -10.99
C ILE A 69 -19.43 -18.39 -11.93
N THR A 70 -18.74 -17.75 -12.88
CA THR A 70 -19.34 -16.79 -13.82
C THR A 70 -19.79 -17.42 -15.15
N GLU A 71 -19.67 -18.74 -15.30
CA GLU A 71 -19.92 -19.45 -16.57
C GLU A 71 -19.16 -18.79 -17.74
N ASP A 72 -17.88 -18.43 -17.50
CA ASP A 72 -16.99 -17.73 -18.44
C ASP A 72 -17.46 -16.32 -18.89
N SER A 73 -18.33 -15.66 -18.11
CA SER A 73 -18.80 -14.31 -18.40
C SER A 73 -17.98 -13.23 -17.67
N ILE A 74 -16.64 -13.28 -17.83
CA ILE A 74 -15.72 -12.29 -17.26
C ILE A 74 -15.50 -11.17 -18.27
N THR A 75 -15.70 -9.90 -17.82
CA THR A 75 -15.48 -8.70 -18.63
C THR A 75 -14.01 -8.32 -18.67
N SER A 76 -13.40 -8.15 -17.50
CA SER A 76 -11.98 -7.78 -17.41
C SER A 76 -11.33 -8.23 -16.10
N ILE A 77 -9.98 -8.16 -16.08
CA ILE A 77 -9.15 -8.30 -14.89
C ILE A 77 -8.23 -7.09 -14.73
N GLY A 78 -8.07 -6.62 -13.49
CA GLY A 78 -7.08 -5.63 -13.07
C GLY A 78 -6.18 -6.18 -11.97
N PHE A 79 -4.94 -5.69 -11.93
CA PHE A 79 -3.93 -6.10 -10.96
C PHE A 79 -3.47 -4.90 -10.15
N ASP A 80 -3.42 -5.04 -8.85
CA ASP A 80 -2.73 -4.13 -7.95
C ASP A 80 -1.82 -4.92 -7.01
N SER A 81 -0.79 -4.27 -6.51
CA SER A 81 0.18 -4.87 -5.60
C SER A 81 0.87 -3.81 -4.75
N PHE A 82 1.59 -4.28 -3.72
CA PHE A 82 2.63 -3.46 -3.14
C PHE A 82 3.60 -3.01 -4.24
N CYS A 83 4.12 -1.80 -4.12
CA CYS A 83 4.98 -1.17 -5.11
C CYS A 83 6.47 -1.47 -4.87
N ASN A 84 7.30 -0.90 -5.75
CA ASN A 84 8.77 -0.88 -5.73
C ASN A 84 9.48 -2.15 -6.16
N ASP A 85 8.90 -3.34 -6.01
CA ASP A 85 9.53 -4.59 -6.44
C ASP A 85 9.29 -4.86 -7.92
N PHE A 86 10.27 -5.47 -8.57
CA PHE A 86 10.28 -5.64 -10.00
C PHE A 86 10.84 -6.98 -10.46
N ALA A 87 10.36 -7.40 -11.61
CA ALA A 87 10.87 -8.50 -12.39
C ALA A 87 11.82 -7.98 -13.47
N LEU A 88 12.97 -8.61 -13.63
CA LEU A 88 13.85 -8.40 -14.78
C LEU A 88 13.55 -9.48 -15.81
N VAL A 89 13.11 -9.07 -16.99
CA VAL A 89 12.70 -10.02 -18.03
C VAL A 89 13.58 -9.93 -19.27
N ALA A 90 13.85 -11.08 -19.87
CA ALA A 90 14.54 -11.19 -21.15
C ALA A 90 13.62 -10.74 -22.31
N GLN A 91 14.14 -10.75 -23.53
CA GLN A 91 13.38 -10.33 -24.71
C GLN A 91 12.15 -11.21 -24.99
N ASP A 92 12.21 -12.47 -24.60
CA ASP A 92 11.10 -13.43 -24.71
C ASP A 92 10.14 -13.42 -23.52
N GLY A 93 10.37 -12.50 -22.53
CA GLY A 93 9.56 -12.34 -21.32
C GLY A 93 9.86 -13.30 -20.19
N GLN A 94 10.88 -14.14 -20.31
CA GLN A 94 11.30 -15.02 -19.20
C GLN A 94 12.01 -14.21 -18.12
N LEU A 95 11.83 -14.62 -16.85
CA LEU A 95 12.56 -14.05 -15.71
C LEU A 95 14.05 -14.35 -15.82
N LEU A 96 14.88 -13.34 -15.68
CA LEU A 96 16.34 -13.47 -15.63
C LEU A 96 16.84 -13.92 -14.26
N CYS A 97 16.11 -13.60 -13.21
CA CYS A 97 16.43 -13.96 -11.82
C CYS A 97 15.16 -13.98 -10.95
N PRO A 98 15.19 -14.64 -9.79
CA PRO A 98 14.12 -14.55 -8.80
C PRO A 98 13.87 -13.11 -8.39
N ILE A 99 12.60 -12.75 -8.14
CA ILE A 99 12.18 -11.39 -7.77
C ILE A 99 12.56 -11.13 -6.32
N ARG A 100 13.38 -10.09 -6.07
CA ARG A 100 13.78 -9.68 -4.72
C ARG A 100 12.62 -8.99 -3.99
N CYS A 101 12.50 -9.30 -2.70
CA CYS A 101 11.54 -8.62 -1.83
C CYS A 101 12.08 -7.24 -1.38
N TYR A 102 11.23 -6.26 -1.27
CA TYR A 102 11.58 -4.91 -0.78
C TYR A 102 12.09 -4.88 0.67
N ARG A 103 11.85 -5.94 1.43
CA ARG A 103 12.38 -6.13 2.80
C ARG A 103 13.77 -6.74 2.84
N ASP A 104 14.36 -7.03 1.68
CA ASP A 104 15.73 -7.55 1.59
C ASP A 104 16.72 -6.50 2.12
N PRO A 105 17.65 -6.86 3.01
CA PRO A 105 18.54 -5.90 3.68
C PRO A 105 19.60 -5.28 2.77
N ARG A 106 19.67 -5.65 1.47
CA ARG A 106 20.67 -5.14 0.52
C ARG A 106 20.73 -3.62 0.47
N THR A 107 19.57 -2.96 0.56
CA THR A 107 19.46 -1.51 0.45
C THR A 107 19.93 -0.77 1.70
N GLU A 108 19.86 -1.39 2.88
CA GLU A 108 20.41 -0.83 4.12
C GLU A 108 21.92 -0.63 4.02
N ASN A 109 22.60 -1.62 3.44
CA ASN A 109 24.07 -1.60 3.30
C ASN A 109 24.56 -0.67 2.17
N THR A 110 23.69 -0.30 1.24
CA THR A 110 24.05 0.51 0.05
C THR A 110 23.51 1.92 0.08
N GLN A 111 22.67 2.29 1.04
CA GLN A 111 22.05 3.61 1.16
C GLN A 111 23.08 4.77 1.08
N HIS A 112 24.22 4.63 1.75
CA HIS A 112 25.27 5.65 1.72
C HIS A 112 25.85 5.87 0.31
N HIS A 113 25.91 4.82 -0.52
CA HIS A 113 26.36 4.94 -1.92
C HIS A 113 25.33 5.75 -2.73
N THR A 114 24.06 5.39 -2.66
CA THR A 114 22.97 6.13 -3.32
C THR A 114 23.02 7.62 -2.98
N TYR A 115 23.15 7.95 -1.69
CA TYR A 115 23.18 9.33 -1.23
C TYR A 115 24.51 10.06 -1.50
N SER A 116 25.57 9.34 -1.83
CA SER A 116 26.82 9.95 -2.35
C SER A 116 26.68 10.40 -3.81
N ILE A 117 25.78 9.79 -4.59
CA ILE A 117 25.49 10.16 -5.98
C ILE A 117 24.50 11.34 -6.03
N MET A 118 23.42 11.26 -5.27
CA MET A 118 22.44 12.33 -5.09
C MET A 118 21.93 12.32 -3.63
N SER A 119 22.00 13.48 -2.98
CA SER A 119 21.50 13.60 -1.61
C SER A 119 19.98 13.36 -1.52
N PRO A 120 19.46 12.94 -0.34
CA PRO A 120 18.02 12.79 -0.11
C PRO A 120 17.22 14.02 -0.50
N LYS A 121 17.76 15.22 -0.22
CA LYS A 121 17.12 16.50 -0.53
C LYS A 121 17.05 16.76 -2.03
N GLU A 122 18.14 16.51 -2.78
CA GLU A 122 18.16 16.66 -4.24
C GLU A 122 17.16 15.70 -4.91
N LEU A 123 17.10 14.45 -4.46
CA LEU A 123 16.11 13.47 -4.95
C LEU A 123 14.69 13.97 -4.70
N TYR A 124 14.39 14.39 -3.46
CA TYR A 124 13.07 14.90 -3.10
C TYR A 124 12.66 16.13 -3.92
N GLN A 125 13.58 17.05 -4.17
CA GLN A 125 13.30 18.27 -4.96
C GLN A 125 12.90 17.97 -6.41
N ILE A 126 13.31 16.82 -6.96
CA ILE A 126 12.96 16.40 -8.33
C ILE A 126 11.64 15.65 -8.34
N ASN A 127 11.47 14.67 -7.46
CA ASN A 127 10.39 13.70 -7.54
C ASN A 127 9.31 13.85 -6.44
N GLY A 128 9.60 14.62 -5.38
CA GLY A 128 8.68 14.81 -4.25
C GLY A 128 8.32 13.54 -3.48
N ASN A 129 9.03 12.42 -3.74
CA ASN A 129 8.74 11.15 -3.09
C ASN A 129 9.53 11.00 -1.79
N GLN A 130 9.02 10.20 -0.87
CA GLN A 130 9.71 9.91 0.39
C GLN A 130 11.06 9.22 0.17
N ASN A 131 12.00 9.48 1.09
CA ASN A 131 13.24 8.73 1.16
C ASN A 131 13.02 7.45 1.96
N ALA A 132 12.95 6.30 1.25
CA ALA A 132 12.74 5.00 1.85
C ALA A 132 13.67 3.95 1.24
N LEU A 133 14.19 3.06 2.06
CA LEU A 133 15.12 2.01 1.64
C LEU A 133 14.54 1.05 0.61
N PHE A 134 13.22 0.88 0.63
CA PHE A 134 12.52 0.00 -0.29
C PHE A 134 12.27 0.59 -1.68
N ASN A 135 12.55 1.87 -1.92
CA ASN A 135 12.32 2.50 -3.22
C ASN A 135 13.10 1.79 -4.34
N THR A 136 12.50 1.72 -5.51
CA THR A 136 13.10 1.03 -6.67
C THR A 136 14.49 1.57 -7.03
N LEU A 137 14.69 2.89 -6.92
CA LEU A 137 16.00 3.51 -7.14
C LEU A 137 17.07 2.91 -6.22
N MET A 138 16.76 2.76 -4.91
CA MET A 138 17.66 2.15 -3.93
C MET A 138 17.99 0.71 -4.28
N GLN A 139 16.99 -0.04 -4.73
CA GLN A 139 17.14 -1.44 -5.11
C GLN A 139 18.02 -1.58 -6.37
N LEU A 140 17.85 -0.69 -7.36
CA LEU A 140 18.66 -0.69 -8.57
C LEU A 140 20.11 -0.29 -8.28
N ASP A 141 20.33 0.73 -7.45
CA ASP A 141 21.68 1.13 -7.03
C ASP A 141 22.38 0.00 -6.26
N ALA A 142 21.64 -0.71 -5.38
CA ALA A 142 22.18 -1.88 -4.69
C ALA A 142 22.65 -2.98 -5.66
N MET A 143 22.03 -3.14 -6.83
CA MET A 143 22.47 -4.09 -7.85
C MET A 143 23.83 -3.70 -8.45
N TYR A 144 24.09 -2.40 -8.66
CA TYR A 144 25.40 -1.92 -9.11
C TYR A 144 26.47 -2.14 -8.04
N VAL A 145 26.17 -1.78 -6.79
CA VAL A 145 27.12 -1.97 -5.66
C VAL A 145 27.46 -3.45 -5.42
N GLN A 146 26.55 -4.36 -5.76
CA GLN A 146 26.72 -5.81 -5.57
C GLN A 146 27.21 -6.54 -6.84
N ASP A 147 27.76 -5.83 -7.82
CA ASP A 147 28.26 -6.37 -9.10
C ASP A 147 27.20 -7.19 -9.87
N GLN A 148 25.91 -6.80 -9.76
CA GLN A 148 24.77 -7.45 -10.43
C GLN A 148 24.29 -6.67 -11.67
N GLU A 149 25.01 -5.65 -12.12
CA GLU A 149 24.69 -4.83 -13.29
C GLU A 149 24.57 -5.64 -14.59
N TRP A 150 25.21 -6.81 -14.66
CA TRP A 150 25.08 -7.73 -15.81
C TRP A 150 23.63 -8.18 -16.01
N LEU A 151 22.81 -8.30 -14.95
CA LEU A 151 21.38 -8.57 -15.05
C LEU A 151 20.66 -7.43 -15.77
N LEU A 152 20.97 -6.19 -15.42
CA LEU A 152 20.40 -5.00 -16.06
C LEU A 152 20.84 -4.88 -17.52
N HIS A 153 22.07 -5.28 -17.86
CA HIS A 153 22.57 -5.28 -19.23
C HIS A 153 21.86 -6.31 -20.12
N ASN A 154 21.54 -7.48 -19.57
CA ASN A 154 20.84 -8.56 -20.28
C ASN A 154 19.31 -8.43 -20.20
N CYS A 155 18.80 -7.54 -19.36
CA CYS A 155 17.39 -7.28 -19.21
C CYS A 155 16.82 -6.52 -20.41
N SER A 156 15.75 -7.05 -21.01
CA SER A 156 14.98 -6.35 -22.03
C SER A 156 14.05 -5.33 -21.40
N LYS A 157 13.32 -5.72 -20.35
CA LYS A 157 12.40 -4.86 -19.60
C LYS A 157 12.45 -5.14 -18.10
N LEU A 158 12.37 -4.06 -17.33
CA LEU A 158 12.01 -4.08 -15.93
C LEU A 158 10.49 -3.89 -15.84
N LEU A 159 9.81 -4.82 -15.21
CA LEU A 159 8.36 -4.77 -15.00
C LEU A 159 8.05 -4.83 -13.51
N PHE A 160 7.24 -3.91 -13.00
CA PHE A 160 6.72 -4.04 -11.65
C PHE A 160 5.80 -5.26 -11.54
N LEU A 161 5.53 -5.77 -10.36
CA LEU A 161 4.81 -7.03 -10.19
C LEU A 161 3.47 -7.05 -10.93
N SER A 162 2.67 -6.01 -10.79
CA SER A 162 1.37 -5.90 -11.49
C SER A 162 1.55 -5.80 -13.00
N ASP A 163 2.57 -5.07 -13.48
CA ASP A 163 2.90 -4.99 -14.91
C ASP A 163 3.34 -6.36 -15.47
N TYR A 164 4.06 -7.15 -14.65
CA TYR A 164 4.47 -8.48 -15.07
C TYR A 164 3.27 -9.44 -15.19
N PHE A 165 2.29 -9.36 -14.29
CA PHE A 165 1.02 -10.09 -14.47
C PHE A 165 0.27 -9.65 -15.75
N ILE A 166 0.20 -8.36 -16.02
CA ILE A 166 -0.36 -7.85 -17.28
C ILE A 166 0.34 -8.47 -18.48
N TYR A 167 1.68 -8.48 -18.47
CA TYR A 167 2.46 -9.10 -19.54
C TYR A 167 2.14 -10.60 -19.70
N LEU A 168 2.13 -11.36 -18.62
CA LEU A 168 1.87 -12.80 -18.65
C LEU A 168 0.48 -13.15 -19.22
N LEU A 169 -0.51 -12.29 -19.00
CA LEU A 169 -1.86 -12.51 -19.48
C LEU A 169 -2.08 -11.96 -20.89
N SER A 170 -1.51 -10.80 -21.23
CA SER A 170 -1.80 -10.06 -22.46
C SER A 170 -0.66 -10.09 -23.50
N GLY A 171 0.55 -10.45 -23.09
CA GLY A 171 1.75 -10.35 -23.92
C GLY A 171 2.22 -8.90 -24.15
N LYS A 172 1.71 -7.90 -23.42
CA LYS A 172 2.04 -6.48 -23.59
C LYS A 172 2.93 -5.98 -22.47
N PHE A 173 4.01 -5.29 -22.84
CA PHE A 173 4.87 -4.56 -21.91
C PHE A 173 4.32 -3.18 -21.66
N VAL A 174 4.00 -2.88 -20.42
CA VAL A 174 3.55 -1.57 -19.93
C VAL A 174 4.23 -1.25 -18.61
N THR A 175 4.22 0.01 -18.23
CA THR A 175 4.54 0.48 -16.88
C THR A 175 3.39 1.37 -16.42
N GLU A 176 2.75 1.02 -15.34
CA GLU A 176 1.61 1.80 -14.87
C GLU A 176 2.07 3.01 -14.04
N TYR A 177 1.38 4.13 -14.24
CA TYR A 177 1.73 5.45 -13.70
C TYR A 177 1.82 5.49 -12.17
N THR A 178 0.85 4.91 -11.43
CA THR A 178 0.86 5.01 -9.97
C THR A 178 2.03 4.26 -9.36
N THR A 179 2.42 3.13 -9.97
CA THR A 179 3.63 2.38 -9.59
C THR A 179 4.91 3.11 -10.00
N ALA A 180 4.96 3.65 -11.23
CA ALA A 180 6.12 4.44 -11.67
C ALA A 180 6.40 5.62 -10.74
N SER A 181 5.36 6.28 -10.27
CA SER A 181 5.43 7.51 -9.46
C SER A 181 6.10 7.33 -8.10
N VAL A 182 6.14 6.12 -7.54
CA VAL A 182 6.69 5.84 -6.20
C VAL A 182 8.14 5.32 -6.21
N THR A 183 8.74 5.24 -7.38
CA THR A 183 10.07 4.64 -7.58
C THR A 183 11.25 5.51 -7.14
N GLN A 184 11.03 6.76 -6.79
CA GLN A 184 12.03 7.84 -6.70
C GLN A 184 12.68 8.26 -8.03
N MET A 185 12.20 7.77 -9.17
CA MET A 185 12.75 8.10 -10.49
C MET A 185 11.78 8.86 -11.39
N PHE A 186 10.57 9.11 -10.95
CA PHE A 186 9.53 9.78 -11.74
C PHE A 186 9.59 11.30 -11.58
N ASP A 187 9.30 12.03 -12.64
CA ASP A 187 9.22 13.50 -12.69
C ASP A 187 7.77 13.91 -12.98
N PHE A 188 7.06 14.39 -11.98
CA PHE A 188 5.66 14.81 -12.13
C PHE A 188 5.47 16.01 -13.07
N GLY A 189 6.49 16.87 -13.21
CA GLY A 189 6.44 18.00 -14.14
C GLY A 189 6.49 17.57 -15.60
N LYS A 190 7.13 16.44 -15.88
CA LYS A 190 7.25 15.85 -17.23
C LYS A 190 6.26 14.70 -17.47
N MET A 191 5.63 14.19 -16.42
CA MET A 191 4.82 12.95 -16.43
C MET A 191 5.57 11.77 -17.06
N ASP A 192 6.86 11.67 -16.75
CA ASP A 192 7.80 10.66 -17.30
C ASP A 192 8.96 10.44 -16.33
N TRP A 193 9.84 9.52 -16.66
CA TRP A 193 11.06 9.26 -15.93
C TRP A 193 11.98 10.48 -15.89
N SER A 194 12.57 10.78 -14.73
CA SER A 194 13.54 11.85 -14.56
C SER A 194 14.86 11.51 -15.26
N GLU A 195 15.14 12.15 -16.38
CA GLU A 195 16.40 11.96 -17.11
C GLU A 195 17.63 12.28 -16.23
N THR A 196 17.52 13.29 -15.36
CA THR A 196 18.58 13.68 -14.44
C THR A 196 18.91 12.52 -13.48
N ILE A 197 17.91 11.90 -12.88
CA ILE A 197 18.12 10.78 -11.96
C ILE A 197 18.65 9.57 -12.73
N LEU A 198 18.00 9.20 -13.85
CA LEU A 198 18.43 8.05 -14.64
C LEU A 198 19.89 8.17 -15.11
N GLN A 199 20.32 9.35 -15.56
CA GLN A 199 21.71 9.58 -16.00
C GLN A 199 22.69 9.47 -14.83
N LYS A 200 22.40 10.08 -13.68
CA LYS A 200 23.26 10.04 -12.49
C LYS A 200 23.50 8.61 -12.00
N PHE A 201 22.44 7.78 -12.01
CA PHE A 201 22.50 6.39 -11.57
C PHE A 201 22.78 5.40 -12.72
N LYS A 202 23.13 5.88 -13.92
CA LYS A 202 23.44 5.07 -15.11
C LYS A 202 22.32 4.07 -15.51
N ILE A 203 21.07 4.39 -15.18
CA ILE A 203 19.91 3.57 -15.48
C ILE A 203 19.43 3.89 -16.90
N ARG A 204 19.32 2.87 -17.75
CA ARG A 204 18.85 3.04 -19.13
C ARG A 204 17.33 3.24 -19.14
N LYS A 205 16.84 4.35 -19.71
CA LYS A 205 15.39 4.60 -19.86
C LYS A 205 14.69 3.45 -20.62
N SER A 206 15.38 2.79 -21.55
CA SER A 206 14.85 1.67 -22.33
C SER A 206 14.53 0.40 -21.52
N LEU A 207 14.99 0.32 -20.26
CA LEU A 207 14.56 -0.75 -19.34
C LEU A 207 13.07 -0.67 -19.00
N PHE A 208 12.53 0.54 -18.97
CA PHE A 208 11.11 0.73 -18.64
C PHE A 208 10.24 0.56 -19.88
N ALA A 209 9.06 0.01 -19.69
CA ALA A 209 8.02 -0.04 -20.72
C ALA A 209 7.32 1.33 -20.85
N PRO A 210 6.53 1.58 -21.90
CA PRO A 210 5.76 2.81 -22.02
C PRO A 210 4.82 2.99 -20.81
N ILE A 211 4.77 4.22 -20.28
CA ILE A 211 3.89 4.56 -19.16
C ILE A 211 2.44 4.59 -19.65
N VAL A 212 1.56 3.90 -18.93
CA VAL A 212 0.12 3.89 -19.16
C VAL A 212 -0.61 4.42 -17.94
N MET A 213 -1.75 5.07 -18.16
CA MET A 213 -2.59 5.61 -17.09
C MET A 213 -3.61 4.57 -16.63
N PRO A 214 -4.04 4.64 -15.35
CA PRO A 214 -5.20 3.87 -14.89
C PRO A 214 -6.43 4.07 -15.79
N GLY A 215 -7.19 3.00 -16.03
CA GLY A 215 -8.33 2.97 -16.96
C GLY A 215 -7.97 2.61 -18.39
N THR A 216 -6.68 2.43 -18.72
CA THR A 216 -6.27 1.99 -20.06
C THR A 216 -6.56 0.51 -20.26
N ILE A 217 -7.32 0.16 -21.30
CA ILE A 217 -7.50 -1.23 -21.74
C ILE A 217 -6.24 -1.65 -22.49
N ILE A 218 -5.44 -2.54 -21.89
CA ILE A 218 -4.16 -3.00 -22.46
C ILE A 218 -4.37 -3.97 -23.61
N GLY A 219 -5.40 -4.79 -23.52
CA GLY A 219 -5.73 -5.79 -24.54
C GLY A 219 -6.62 -6.90 -23.98
N ARG A 220 -6.55 -8.05 -24.62
CA ARG A 220 -7.21 -9.27 -24.15
C ARG A 220 -6.18 -10.30 -23.74
N THR A 221 -6.58 -11.25 -22.93
CA THR A 221 -5.80 -12.43 -22.59
C THR A 221 -5.40 -13.21 -23.83
N THR A 222 -4.17 -13.76 -23.83
CA THR A 222 -3.59 -14.47 -24.98
C THR A 222 -4.30 -15.83 -25.22
N PRO A 223 -4.31 -16.34 -26.45
CA PRO A 223 -4.87 -17.68 -26.73
C PRO A 223 -4.27 -18.79 -25.88
N SER A 224 -2.96 -18.76 -25.63
CA SER A 224 -2.28 -19.73 -24.78
C SER A 224 -2.77 -19.69 -23.35
N PHE A 225 -2.90 -18.48 -22.78
CA PHE A 225 -3.46 -18.29 -21.44
C PHE A 225 -4.92 -18.77 -21.38
N ASN A 226 -5.74 -18.42 -22.38
CA ASN A 226 -7.15 -18.83 -22.47
C ASN A 226 -7.29 -20.34 -22.45
N GLN A 227 -6.48 -21.05 -23.26
CA GLN A 227 -6.46 -22.51 -23.27
C GLN A 227 -6.09 -23.09 -21.91
N GLN A 228 -5.07 -22.52 -21.24
CA GLN A 228 -4.63 -22.97 -19.91
C GLN A 228 -5.71 -22.76 -18.83
N MET A 229 -6.47 -21.68 -18.92
CA MET A 229 -7.51 -21.33 -17.95
C MET A 229 -8.87 -21.96 -18.25
N GLY A 230 -9.12 -22.39 -19.48
CA GLY A 230 -10.41 -22.90 -19.93
C GLY A 230 -11.44 -21.76 -20.11
N THR A 231 -11.03 -20.64 -20.69
CA THR A 231 -11.86 -19.43 -20.92
C THR A 231 -11.85 -19.03 -22.39
N THR A 232 -12.85 -18.29 -22.83
CA THR A 232 -12.90 -17.63 -24.15
C THR A 232 -12.07 -16.33 -24.16
N GLY A 233 -11.60 -15.87 -22.99
CA GLY A 233 -10.76 -14.72 -22.80
C GLY A 233 -11.55 -13.46 -22.42
N PHE A 234 -10.86 -12.57 -21.72
CA PHE A 234 -11.40 -11.31 -21.19
C PHE A 234 -10.39 -10.16 -21.35
N GLN A 235 -10.82 -8.94 -21.09
CA GLN A 235 -9.94 -7.79 -21.15
C GLN A 235 -8.94 -7.77 -19.99
N VAL A 236 -7.77 -7.18 -20.24
CA VAL A 236 -6.78 -6.84 -19.21
C VAL A 236 -6.74 -5.32 -19.14
N THR A 237 -7.11 -4.77 -17.99
CA THR A 237 -7.23 -3.33 -17.77
C THR A 237 -6.16 -2.87 -16.78
N SER A 238 -5.42 -1.82 -17.16
CA SER A 238 -4.54 -1.11 -16.22
C SER A 238 -5.40 -0.36 -15.22
N VAL A 239 -5.23 -0.65 -13.94
CA VAL A 239 -5.91 0.04 -12.83
C VAL A 239 -4.88 0.91 -12.09
N CYS A 240 -5.21 1.54 -10.97
CA CYS A 240 -4.19 2.07 -10.09
C CYS A 240 -3.42 0.89 -9.48
N GLN A 241 -2.27 0.54 -10.04
CA GLN A 241 -1.58 -0.71 -9.69
C GLN A 241 -0.83 -0.65 -8.36
N HIS A 242 -0.52 0.54 -7.85
CA HIS A 242 -0.14 0.68 -6.46
C HIS A 242 -1.39 0.46 -5.58
N ASP A 243 -1.40 -0.58 -4.74
CA ASP A 243 -2.52 -0.98 -3.89
C ASP A 243 -3.16 0.19 -3.13
N THR A 244 -2.33 1.07 -2.56
CA THR A 244 -2.80 2.27 -1.86
C THR A 244 -3.45 3.28 -2.81
N ALA A 245 -3.03 3.38 -4.07
CA ALA A 245 -3.69 4.26 -5.04
C ALA A 245 -5.11 3.76 -5.34
N SER A 246 -5.28 2.46 -5.52
CA SER A 246 -6.59 1.84 -5.64
C SER A 246 -7.42 2.03 -4.36
N ALA A 247 -6.83 1.82 -3.18
CA ALA A 247 -7.53 2.01 -1.92
C ALA A 247 -8.05 3.44 -1.73
N PHE A 248 -7.26 4.46 -2.05
CA PHE A 248 -7.69 5.87 -1.97
C PHE A 248 -8.86 6.18 -2.90
N LEU A 249 -8.99 5.52 -4.05
CA LEU A 249 -10.16 5.67 -4.91
C LEU A 249 -11.46 5.21 -4.24
N ALA A 250 -11.41 4.15 -3.47
CA ALA A 250 -12.55 3.61 -2.75
C ALA A 250 -12.85 4.36 -1.43
N ALA A 251 -11.97 5.27 -1.03
CA ALA A 251 -12.17 6.08 0.16
C ALA A 251 -13.37 7.03 0.02
N LEU A 252 -13.89 7.46 1.15
CA LEU A 252 -14.99 8.42 1.22
C LEU A 252 -14.60 9.75 0.55
N LYS A 253 -15.31 10.12 -0.51
CA LYS A 253 -15.08 11.36 -1.23
C LYS A 253 -15.79 12.52 -0.54
N LYS A 254 -15.27 12.96 0.62
CA LYS A 254 -15.69 14.17 1.31
C LYS A 254 -14.61 15.24 1.16
N GLU A 255 -15.06 16.47 0.98
CA GLU A 255 -14.16 17.61 1.06
C GLU A 255 -13.48 17.65 2.43
N ASN A 256 -12.18 17.94 2.47
CA ASN A 256 -11.37 17.97 3.70
C ASN A 256 -11.35 16.65 4.48
N CYS A 257 -11.26 15.51 3.79
CA CYS A 257 -11.08 14.20 4.38
C CYS A 257 -9.59 13.83 4.45
N ALA A 258 -9.13 13.46 5.64
CA ALA A 258 -7.87 12.73 5.78
C ALA A 258 -8.15 11.23 5.61
N ILE A 259 -7.29 10.52 4.88
CA ILE A 259 -7.45 9.10 4.58
C ILE A 259 -6.33 8.33 5.27
N ILE A 260 -6.69 7.27 5.98
CA ILE A 260 -5.73 6.32 6.57
C ILE A 260 -5.96 4.96 5.92
N SER A 261 -5.09 4.58 4.98
CA SER A 261 -5.07 3.22 4.45
C SER A 261 -4.33 2.33 5.44
N CYS A 262 -5.09 1.59 6.24
CA CYS A 262 -4.57 0.86 7.39
C CYS A 262 -4.43 -0.63 7.08
N GLY A 263 -3.20 -1.04 6.82
CA GLY A 263 -2.74 -2.41 6.60
C GLY A 263 -1.47 -2.71 7.37
N THR A 264 -0.61 -3.56 6.84
CA THR A 264 0.75 -3.82 7.37
C THR A 264 1.52 -2.51 7.55
N TRP A 265 1.49 -1.64 6.55
CA TRP A 265 1.81 -0.21 6.63
C TRP A 265 0.53 0.58 6.79
N CYS A 266 0.62 1.75 7.41
CA CYS A 266 -0.47 2.73 7.43
C CYS A 266 -0.04 3.96 6.63
N LEU A 267 -0.78 4.25 5.57
CA LEU A 267 -0.52 5.42 4.75
C LEU A 267 -1.53 6.50 5.11
N VAL A 268 -1.04 7.54 5.78
CA VAL A 268 -1.84 8.68 6.23
C VAL A 268 -1.70 9.80 5.23
N GLY A 269 -2.79 10.19 4.56
CA GLY A 269 -2.70 11.16 3.47
C GLY A 269 -4.03 11.79 3.07
N THR A 270 -3.98 12.50 1.95
CA THR A 270 -5.14 13.12 1.29
C THR A 270 -4.90 13.18 -0.21
N GLU A 271 -5.99 13.32 -0.99
CA GLU A 271 -5.88 13.60 -2.43
C GLU A 271 -5.64 15.11 -2.66
N ILE A 272 -4.77 15.41 -3.61
CA ILE A 272 -4.43 16.77 -4.05
C ILE A 272 -4.42 16.86 -5.58
N ASP A 273 -4.61 18.07 -6.12
CA ASP A 273 -4.64 18.28 -7.57
C ASP A 273 -3.24 18.37 -8.19
N HIS A 274 -2.26 18.85 -7.42
CA HIS A 274 -0.88 19.02 -7.86
C HIS A 274 0.10 18.61 -6.76
N PRO A 275 1.27 18.05 -7.12
CA PRO A 275 2.31 17.72 -6.15
C PRO A 275 2.75 18.91 -5.31
N ILE A 276 2.95 18.71 -4.01
CA ILE A 276 3.47 19.71 -3.07
C ILE A 276 4.89 19.29 -2.67
N ILE A 277 5.88 19.90 -3.33
CA ILE A 277 7.29 19.66 -3.06
C ILE A 277 7.85 20.86 -2.31
N SER A 278 8.14 20.68 -1.02
CA SER A 278 8.57 21.76 -0.12
C SER A 278 9.64 21.29 0.85
N GLU A 279 10.32 22.23 1.51
CA GLU A 279 11.28 21.92 2.58
C GLU A 279 10.62 21.23 3.78
N GLU A 280 9.42 21.65 4.16
CA GLU A 280 8.65 21.00 5.22
C GLU A 280 8.24 19.59 4.84
N GLY A 281 7.76 19.38 3.60
CA GLY A 281 7.43 18.04 3.09
C GLY A 281 8.64 17.10 3.07
N PHE A 282 9.81 17.62 2.73
CA PHE A 282 11.08 16.88 2.79
C PHE A 282 11.43 16.47 4.24
N ARG A 283 11.43 17.43 5.18
CA ARG A 283 11.75 17.15 6.58
C ARG A 283 10.78 16.15 7.22
N CYS A 284 9.50 16.30 6.95
CA CYS A 284 8.48 15.38 7.45
C CYS A 284 8.40 14.05 6.66
N ASN A 285 9.27 13.84 5.67
CA ASN A 285 9.29 12.67 4.79
C ASN A 285 7.91 12.35 4.18
N ILE A 286 7.20 13.39 3.73
CA ILE A 286 5.88 13.28 3.10
C ILE A 286 6.05 13.06 1.59
N ALA A 287 5.41 12.04 1.07
CA ALA A 287 5.47 11.65 -0.33
C ALA A 287 4.37 12.28 -1.16
N ASN A 288 4.75 12.69 -2.39
CA ASN A 288 3.81 12.89 -3.48
C ASN A 288 3.79 11.62 -4.33
N GLU A 289 2.61 11.07 -4.55
CA GLU A 289 2.44 9.84 -5.31
C GLU A 289 1.32 10.00 -6.34
N GLY A 290 1.42 9.26 -7.45
CA GLY A 290 0.40 9.23 -8.49
C GLY A 290 -0.91 8.63 -7.97
N GLY A 291 -2.02 9.23 -8.35
CA GLY A 291 -3.37 8.72 -8.12
C GLY A 291 -4.08 8.43 -9.45
N TYR A 292 -5.40 8.34 -9.42
CA TYR A 292 -6.20 8.29 -10.65
C TYR A 292 -6.01 9.57 -11.47
N PRO A 293 -6.10 9.54 -12.82
CA PRO A 293 -5.85 10.71 -13.66
C PRO A 293 -6.53 11.99 -13.16
N GLY A 294 -5.74 13.06 -13.02
CA GLY A 294 -6.17 14.36 -12.47
C GLY A 294 -6.01 14.49 -10.96
N HIS A 295 -5.58 13.45 -10.26
CA HIS A 295 -5.35 13.48 -8.81
C HIS A 295 -3.98 12.93 -8.45
N HIS A 296 -3.40 13.48 -7.39
CA HIS A 296 -2.20 12.97 -6.73
C HIS A 296 -2.54 12.64 -5.27
N ARG A 297 -1.69 11.89 -4.62
CA ARG A 297 -1.78 11.58 -3.21
C ARG A 297 -0.62 12.25 -2.47
N LEU A 298 -0.92 13.01 -1.45
CA LEU A 298 0.06 13.53 -0.51
C LEU A 298 -0.07 12.71 0.77
N LEU A 299 0.96 11.98 1.14
CA LEU A 299 0.86 11.03 2.24
C LEU A 299 2.20 10.79 2.95
N ARG A 300 2.13 10.22 4.15
CA ARG A 300 3.27 9.64 4.85
C ARG A 300 3.02 8.15 5.11
N ASN A 301 4.03 7.34 4.85
CA ASN A 301 4.06 5.97 5.31
C ASN A 301 4.45 5.93 6.78
N VAL A 302 3.62 5.28 7.57
CA VAL A 302 3.82 5.03 9.01
C VAL A 302 3.85 3.52 9.20
N MET A 303 4.72 3.02 10.08
CA MET A 303 4.67 1.61 10.46
C MET A 303 3.29 1.31 11.05
N GLY A 304 2.56 0.40 10.40
CA GLY A 304 1.15 0.18 10.70
C GLY A 304 0.89 -1.02 11.60
N THR A 305 -0.09 -1.84 11.21
CA THR A 305 -0.49 -3.00 11.99
C THR A 305 0.56 -4.13 12.01
N TRP A 306 1.67 -3.98 11.31
CA TRP A 306 2.81 -4.91 11.37
C TRP A 306 3.26 -5.19 12.81
N ILE A 307 3.37 -4.13 13.64
CA ILE A 307 3.76 -4.29 15.06
C ILE A 307 2.75 -5.19 15.77
N LEU A 308 1.45 -4.95 15.55
CA LEU A 308 0.38 -5.75 16.12
C LEU A 308 0.38 -7.20 15.57
N GLN A 309 0.66 -7.39 14.28
CA GLN A 309 0.76 -8.71 13.65
C GLN A 309 1.90 -9.53 14.27
N GLU A 310 3.05 -8.91 14.53
CA GLU A 310 4.18 -9.57 15.19
C GLU A 310 3.87 -9.91 16.66
N VAL A 311 3.18 -9.02 17.38
CA VAL A 311 2.72 -9.32 18.75
C VAL A 311 1.73 -10.49 18.72
N LEU A 312 0.74 -10.47 17.82
CA LEU A 312 -0.22 -11.57 17.68
C LEU A 312 0.47 -12.90 17.34
N ARG A 313 1.46 -12.88 16.46
CA ARG A 313 2.25 -14.08 16.12
C ARG A 313 2.94 -14.66 17.34
N GLN A 314 3.59 -13.82 18.16
CA GLN A 314 4.26 -14.26 19.39
C GLN A 314 3.27 -14.77 20.45
N LEU A 315 2.10 -14.16 20.55
CA LEU A 315 1.06 -14.61 21.49
C LEU A 315 0.47 -15.97 21.06
N LYS A 316 0.30 -16.20 19.75
CA LYS A 316 -0.17 -17.48 19.20
C LYS A 316 0.76 -18.65 19.47
N GLU A 317 2.05 -18.42 19.67
CA GLU A 317 3.00 -19.46 20.09
C GLU A 317 2.67 -20.01 21.49
N LYS A 318 2.01 -19.18 22.33
CA LYS A 318 1.61 -19.55 23.71
C LYS A 318 0.13 -19.94 23.80
N GLU A 319 -0.72 -19.33 23.01
CA GLU A 319 -2.16 -19.48 23.00
C GLU A 319 -2.67 -19.44 21.55
N SER A 320 -2.98 -20.63 21.00
CA SER A 320 -3.27 -20.80 19.55
C SER A 320 -4.53 -20.08 19.08
N ASP A 321 -5.51 -19.88 19.94
CA ASP A 321 -6.84 -19.39 19.58
C ASP A 321 -7.02 -17.87 19.70
N ILE A 322 -5.93 -17.14 20.08
CA ILE A 322 -5.99 -15.68 20.15
C ILE A 322 -6.07 -15.05 18.77
N GLY A 323 -7.01 -14.11 18.59
CA GLY A 323 -7.22 -13.36 17.35
C GLY A 323 -7.33 -11.86 17.60
N TYR A 324 -7.58 -11.07 16.54
CA TYR A 324 -7.68 -9.61 16.65
C TYR A 324 -8.81 -9.14 17.55
N GLU A 325 -9.98 -9.81 17.54
CA GLU A 325 -11.11 -9.46 18.39
C GLU A 325 -10.79 -9.64 19.88
N GLN A 326 -10.06 -10.71 20.23
CA GLN A 326 -9.59 -10.91 21.60
C GLN A 326 -8.55 -9.87 22.01
N LEU A 327 -7.64 -9.47 21.09
CA LEU A 327 -6.67 -8.40 21.34
C LEU A 327 -7.37 -7.06 21.60
N ASP A 328 -8.37 -6.71 20.80
CA ASP A 328 -9.18 -5.50 21.01
C ASP A 328 -9.85 -5.53 22.40
N SER A 329 -10.47 -6.63 22.78
CA SER A 329 -11.13 -6.80 24.10
C SER A 329 -10.13 -6.69 25.27
N LEU A 330 -8.94 -7.26 25.12
CA LEU A 330 -7.87 -7.16 26.12
C LEU A 330 -7.37 -5.73 26.25
N ALA A 331 -7.17 -5.02 25.15
CA ALA A 331 -6.73 -3.64 25.16
C ALA A 331 -7.77 -2.67 25.74
N GLU A 332 -9.06 -2.91 25.48
CA GLU A 332 -10.16 -2.12 26.04
C GLU A 332 -10.23 -2.24 27.56
N THR A 333 -9.97 -3.44 28.10
CA THR A 333 -10.02 -3.71 29.54
C THR A 333 -8.72 -3.37 30.28
N HIS A 334 -7.59 -3.24 29.57
CA HIS A 334 -6.27 -2.91 30.14
C HIS A 334 -5.64 -1.72 29.42
N PRO A 335 -6.21 -0.51 29.55
CA PRO A 335 -5.67 0.67 28.88
C PRO A 335 -4.28 1.04 29.43
N CYS A 336 -3.33 1.28 28.51
CA CYS A 336 -1.97 1.68 28.83
C CYS A 336 -1.63 3.00 28.12
N PHE A 337 -1.08 3.97 28.86
CA PHE A 337 -0.68 5.29 28.37
C PHE A 337 0.84 5.45 28.35
N LEU A 338 1.53 4.37 28.02
CA LEU A 338 2.91 4.39 27.55
C LEU A 338 2.87 4.36 26.03
N PHE A 339 3.79 5.06 25.39
CA PHE A 339 3.78 5.23 23.94
C PHE A 339 5.13 4.84 23.33
N ILE A 340 5.09 4.44 22.07
CA ILE A 340 6.28 4.19 21.25
C ILE A 340 6.23 5.08 20.02
N ASP A 341 7.39 5.50 19.52
CA ASP A 341 7.44 6.01 18.15
C ASP A 341 7.49 4.82 17.20
N VAL A 342 6.36 4.56 16.55
CA VAL A 342 6.16 3.39 15.69
C VAL A 342 7.10 3.35 14.48
N ASP A 343 7.68 4.50 14.09
CA ASP A 343 8.62 4.61 12.97
C ASP A 343 10.08 4.34 13.35
N GLN A 344 10.35 3.95 14.60
CA GLN A 344 11.70 3.56 15.01
C GLN A 344 12.15 2.24 14.35
N LYS A 345 13.39 2.23 13.86
CA LYS A 345 13.96 1.09 13.11
C LYS A 345 13.88 -0.25 13.83
N ILE A 346 13.91 -0.24 15.17
CA ILE A 346 13.80 -1.45 15.99
C ILE A 346 12.52 -2.23 15.71
N PHE A 347 11.42 -1.55 15.34
CA PHE A 347 10.13 -2.17 15.07
C PHE A 347 9.98 -2.69 13.64
N TYR A 348 10.90 -2.41 12.71
CA TYR A 348 10.84 -2.86 11.32
C TYR A 348 11.14 -4.34 11.16
N GLN A 349 12.04 -4.86 11.99
CA GLN A 349 12.49 -6.25 11.92
C GLN A 349 11.55 -7.19 12.69
N PRO A 350 11.24 -8.39 12.16
CA PRO A 350 10.42 -9.38 12.85
C PRO A 350 11.08 -9.90 14.13
N GLY A 351 10.30 -10.59 14.95
CA GLY A 351 10.77 -11.28 16.14
C GLY A 351 10.91 -10.39 17.38
N ASN A 352 10.64 -10.96 18.54
CA ASN A 352 10.74 -10.34 19.86
C ASN A 352 10.04 -8.98 20.00
N MET A 353 8.92 -8.80 19.30
CA MET A 353 8.25 -7.50 19.24
C MET A 353 7.75 -7.04 20.61
N ILE A 354 7.29 -7.97 21.44
CA ILE A 354 6.86 -7.70 22.82
C ILE A 354 8.01 -7.12 23.63
N ASP A 355 9.17 -7.78 23.61
CA ASP A 355 10.36 -7.32 24.34
C ASP A 355 10.84 -5.96 23.83
N LYS A 356 10.85 -5.75 22.50
CA LYS A 356 11.21 -4.46 21.89
C LYS A 356 10.33 -3.31 22.39
N ILE A 357 9.01 -3.53 22.49
CA ILE A 357 8.06 -2.52 23.00
C ILE A 357 8.33 -2.26 24.49
N GLN A 358 8.53 -3.32 25.26
CA GLN A 358 8.80 -3.22 26.70
C GLN A 358 10.11 -2.48 26.98
N ASP A 359 11.18 -2.82 26.28
CA ASP A 359 12.50 -2.21 26.42
C ASP A 359 12.46 -0.74 26.01
N PHE A 360 11.79 -0.42 24.91
CA PHE A 360 11.59 0.95 24.45
C PHE A 360 10.84 1.78 25.50
N CYS A 361 9.73 1.28 26.02
CA CYS A 361 8.99 1.98 27.09
C CYS A 361 9.81 2.12 28.37
N MET A 362 10.61 1.10 28.73
CA MET A 362 11.49 1.16 29.90
C MET A 362 12.56 2.26 29.74
N GLU A 363 13.11 2.43 28.53
CA GLU A 363 14.09 3.48 28.23
C GLU A 363 13.51 4.88 28.42
N TYR A 364 12.31 5.15 27.87
CA TYR A 364 11.73 6.48 27.85
C TYR A 364 10.93 6.85 29.11
N TYR A 365 10.25 5.86 29.74
CA TYR A 365 9.31 6.11 30.84
C TYR A 365 9.70 5.45 32.16
N GLN A 366 10.76 4.64 32.22
CA GLN A 366 11.14 3.81 33.37
C GLN A 366 9.99 2.87 33.82
N LYS A 367 9.11 2.53 32.87
CA LYS A 367 7.93 1.66 33.03
C LYS A 367 7.74 0.89 31.73
N LYS A 368 7.08 -0.25 31.82
CA LYS A 368 6.75 -1.07 30.64
C LYS A 368 5.33 -1.61 30.69
N PRO A 369 4.69 -1.85 29.54
CA PRO A 369 3.43 -2.60 29.51
C PRO A 369 3.72 -4.07 29.85
N GLU A 370 2.94 -4.68 30.76
CA GLU A 370 3.21 -6.02 31.26
C GLU A 370 2.27 -7.06 30.66
N SER A 371 0.99 -6.74 30.52
CA SER A 371 -0.03 -7.65 29.97
C SER A 371 -0.18 -7.51 28.45
N PRO A 372 -0.68 -8.55 27.75
CA PRO A 372 -1.01 -8.45 26.32
C PRO A 372 -1.95 -7.28 26.00
N GLY A 373 -2.93 -7.01 26.86
CA GLY A 373 -3.86 -5.89 26.69
C GLY A 373 -3.18 -4.54 26.79
N GLU A 374 -2.25 -4.34 27.74
CA GLU A 374 -1.45 -3.10 27.85
C GLU A 374 -0.53 -2.92 26.65
N ILE A 375 0.06 -3.99 26.12
CA ILE A 375 0.92 -3.94 24.92
C ILE A 375 0.11 -3.50 23.70
N VAL A 376 -1.04 -4.10 23.46
CA VAL A 376 -1.92 -3.73 22.35
C VAL A 376 -2.47 -2.32 22.50
N SER A 377 -2.85 -1.94 23.71
CA SER A 377 -3.28 -0.58 24.05
C SER A 377 -2.18 0.45 23.76
N CYS A 378 -0.93 0.17 24.19
CA CYS A 378 0.25 0.98 23.87
C CYS A 378 0.40 1.19 22.36
N ILE A 379 0.28 0.11 21.56
CA ILE A 379 0.38 0.19 20.09
C ILE A 379 -0.73 1.08 19.51
N TYR A 380 -1.98 0.87 19.89
CA TYR A 380 -3.13 1.61 19.33
C TYR A 380 -3.05 3.11 19.64
N TYR A 381 -2.74 3.50 20.87
CA TYR A 381 -2.57 4.92 21.20
C TYR A 381 -1.36 5.53 20.50
N SER A 382 -0.26 4.80 20.37
CA SER A 382 0.94 5.28 19.64
C SER A 382 0.63 5.52 18.17
N LEU A 383 -0.07 4.61 17.50
CA LEU A 383 -0.53 4.75 16.12
C LEU A 383 -1.44 5.98 15.99
N ALA A 384 -2.43 6.13 16.85
CA ALA A 384 -3.37 7.25 16.78
C ALA A 384 -2.69 8.61 16.99
N LEU A 385 -1.71 8.71 17.92
CA LEU A 385 -0.91 9.90 18.12
C LEU A 385 -0.04 10.22 16.89
N LYS A 386 0.56 9.20 16.26
CA LYS A 386 1.32 9.40 15.02
C LYS A 386 0.42 9.80 13.85
N TYR A 387 -0.80 9.24 13.75
CA TYR A 387 -1.79 9.69 12.75
C TYR A 387 -2.17 11.16 12.94
N ARG A 388 -2.41 11.60 14.19
CA ARG A 388 -2.67 13.01 14.48
C ARG A 388 -1.52 13.88 14.00
N TRP A 389 -0.29 13.52 14.31
CA TRP A 389 0.89 14.25 13.85
C TRP A 389 0.93 14.34 12.31
N CYS A 390 0.72 13.24 11.60
CA CYS A 390 0.68 13.24 10.15
C CYS A 390 -0.43 14.15 9.59
N ILE A 391 -1.63 14.10 10.17
CA ILE A 391 -2.78 14.90 9.73
C ILE A 391 -2.51 16.38 9.93
N GLU A 392 -1.89 16.78 11.05
CA GLU A 392 -1.50 18.17 11.29
C GLU A 392 -0.43 18.67 10.30
N LYS A 393 0.56 17.82 9.94
CA LYS A 393 1.55 18.15 8.90
C LYS A 393 0.91 18.27 7.51
N LEU A 394 0.00 17.36 7.16
CA LEU A 394 -0.78 17.46 5.92
C LEU A 394 -1.64 18.72 5.88
N ALA A 395 -2.24 19.12 7.00
CA ALA A 395 -3.02 20.35 7.11
C ALA A 395 -2.13 21.59 6.86
N SER A 396 -0.94 21.63 7.46
CA SER A 396 0.06 22.70 7.22
C SER A 396 0.45 22.79 5.74
N LEU A 397 0.80 21.66 5.13
CA LEU A 397 1.27 21.63 3.74
C LEU A 397 0.19 21.98 2.71
N THR A 398 -1.05 21.58 2.96
CA THR A 398 -2.17 21.77 2.02
C THR A 398 -2.96 23.03 2.28
N GLY A 399 -2.81 23.65 3.46
CA GLY A 399 -3.67 24.74 3.93
C GLY A 399 -5.12 24.31 4.21
N ARG A 400 -5.40 23.01 4.30
CA ARG A 400 -6.74 22.45 4.51
C ARG A 400 -7.01 22.20 5.99
N ASN A 401 -8.24 22.45 6.42
CA ASN A 401 -8.74 22.02 7.73
C ASN A 401 -9.50 20.70 7.54
N PHE A 402 -8.89 19.58 7.94
CA PHE A 402 -9.58 18.30 7.88
C PHE A 402 -10.74 18.26 8.87
N SER A 403 -11.87 17.72 8.43
CA SER A 403 -13.11 17.65 9.22
C SER A 403 -13.56 16.22 9.50
N VAL A 404 -12.93 15.24 8.86
CA VAL A 404 -13.23 13.82 9.01
C VAL A 404 -12.02 12.99 8.65
N ILE A 405 -11.87 11.83 9.28
CA ILE A 405 -10.90 10.81 8.92
C ILE A 405 -11.65 9.63 8.31
N ASN A 406 -11.18 9.11 7.17
CA ASN A 406 -11.65 7.82 6.67
C ASN A 406 -10.55 6.76 6.85
N ILE A 407 -10.79 5.78 7.71
CA ILE A 407 -9.93 4.61 7.87
C ILE A 407 -10.41 3.52 6.93
N ILE A 408 -9.56 3.09 6.00
CA ILE A 408 -9.84 2.04 5.01
C ILE A 408 -8.83 0.90 5.15
N GLY A 409 -9.11 -0.24 4.51
CA GLY A 409 -8.27 -1.43 4.63
C GLY A 409 -8.57 -2.24 5.89
N GLY A 410 -7.77 -3.27 6.16
CA GLY A 410 -8.02 -4.22 7.25
C GLY A 410 -8.17 -3.63 8.64
N GLY A 411 -7.44 -2.53 8.93
CA GLY A 411 -7.53 -1.82 10.21
C GLY A 411 -8.89 -1.17 10.49
N SER A 412 -9.71 -0.93 9.46
CA SER A 412 -11.08 -0.41 9.63
C SER A 412 -12.01 -1.40 10.35
N ASN A 413 -11.61 -2.66 10.48
CA ASN A 413 -12.38 -3.68 11.21
C ASN A 413 -12.22 -3.59 12.73
N SER A 414 -11.14 -2.96 13.24
CA SER A 414 -10.98 -2.77 14.69
C SER A 414 -11.78 -1.57 15.17
N ARG A 415 -12.89 -1.85 15.86
CA ARG A 415 -13.73 -0.82 16.47
C ARG A 415 -12.93 0.04 17.46
N LEU A 416 -12.11 -0.62 18.29
CA LEU A 416 -11.33 0.06 19.33
C LEU A 416 -10.30 1.01 18.72
N MET A 417 -9.55 0.57 17.70
CA MET A 417 -8.56 1.40 17.02
C MET A 417 -9.22 2.61 16.34
N CYS A 418 -10.37 2.42 15.68
CA CYS A 418 -11.13 3.51 15.05
C CYS A 418 -11.61 4.55 16.10
N GLN A 419 -12.13 4.09 17.24
CA GLN A 419 -12.57 4.98 18.34
C GLN A 419 -11.39 5.72 18.98
N ILE A 420 -10.27 5.03 19.25
CA ILE A 420 -9.05 5.66 19.78
C ILE A 420 -8.54 6.72 18.80
N THR A 421 -8.51 6.43 17.50
CA THR A 421 -8.09 7.40 16.48
C THR A 421 -8.99 8.63 16.48
N SER A 422 -10.31 8.44 16.55
CA SER A 422 -11.27 9.55 16.64
C SER A 422 -11.01 10.42 17.86
N ASN A 423 -10.85 9.79 19.03
CA ASN A 423 -10.63 10.50 20.30
C ASN A 423 -9.31 11.30 20.29
N VAL A 424 -8.20 10.67 19.86
CA VAL A 424 -6.86 11.27 19.85
C VAL A 424 -6.75 12.39 18.83
N CYS A 425 -7.34 12.21 17.64
CA CYS A 425 -7.30 13.24 16.59
C CYS A 425 -8.34 14.34 16.79
N GLY A 426 -9.35 14.14 17.66
CA GLY A 426 -10.46 15.08 17.84
C GLY A 426 -11.34 15.23 16.60
N LEU A 427 -11.34 14.25 15.70
CA LEU A 427 -12.09 14.25 14.44
C LEU A 427 -12.98 13.02 14.33
N PRO A 428 -14.18 13.14 13.76
CA PRO A 428 -15.00 11.99 13.44
C PRO A 428 -14.25 11.01 12.51
N VAL A 429 -14.38 9.71 12.77
CA VAL A 429 -13.84 8.65 11.93
C VAL A 429 -14.96 7.93 11.22
N THR A 430 -14.81 7.73 9.91
CA THR A 430 -15.61 6.80 9.11
C THR A 430 -14.73 5.59 8.77
N ALA A 431 -15.14 4.40 9.17
CA ALA A 431 -14.38 3.16 8.94
C ALA A 431 -14.97 2.36 7.77
N GLY A 432 -14.09 1.88 6.90
CA GLY A 432 -14.40 1.09 5.70
C GLY A 432 -14.27 1.87 4.39
N PRO A 433 -14.18 1.14 3.27
CA PRO A 433 -14.24 -0.33 3.16
C PRO A 433 -12.97 -1.06 3.61
N ALA A 434 -13.12 -2.28 4.11
CA ALA A 434 -11.99 -3.13 4.48
C ALA A 434 -11.21 -3.63 3.24
N ASP A 435 -11.91 -3.99 2.16
CA ASP A 435 -11.31 -4.39 0.88
C ASP A 435 -11.20 -3.19 -0.08
N ALA A 436 -10.71 -2.04 0.43
CA ALA A 436 -10.64 -0.78 -0.31
C ALA A 436 -9.81 -0.89 -1.59
N THR A 437 -8.68 -1.58 -1.56
CA THR A 437 -7.81 -1.80 -2.71
C THR A 437 -8.56 -2.48 -3.84
N SER A 438 -9.14 -3.65 -3.57
CA SER A 438 -9.93 -4.37 -4.58
C SER A 438 -11.15 -3.56 -5.06
N ALA A 439 -11.81 -2.81 -4.18
CA ALA A 439 -12.93 -1.95 -4.55
C ALA A 439 -12.49 -0.85 -5.52
N GLY A 440 -11.38 -0.16 -5.26
CA GLY A 440 -10.83 0.85 -6.16
C GLY A 440 -10.39 0.29 -7.50
N ASN A 441 -9.77 -0.89 -7.51
CA ASN A 441 -9.43 -1.64 -8.72
C ASN A 441 -10.69 -1.89 -9.58
N LEU A 442 -11.77 -2.39 -8.97
CA LEU A 442 -13.03 -2.64 -9.64
C LEU A 442 -13.66 -1.36 -10.19
N LEU A 443 -13.60 -0.24 -9.46
CA LEU A 443 -14.11 1.06 -9.94
C LEU A 443 -13.44 1.50 -11.24
N VAL A 444 -12.12 1.34 -11.34
CA VAL A 444 -11.38 1.68 -12.57
C VAL A 444 -11.78 0.76 -13.73
N GLN A 445 -11.92 -0.54 -13.49
CA GLN A 445 -12.38 -1.49 -14.50
C GLN A 445 -13.80 -1.19 -14.96
N MET A 446 -14.71 -0.88 -14.03
CA MET A 446 -16.11 -0.53 -14.34
C MET A 446 -16.18 0.70 -15.24
N GLN A 447 -15.38 1.73 -14.97
CA GLN A 447 -15.33 2.91 -15.83
C GLN A 447 -14.73 2.60 -17.20
N ALA A 448 -13.60 1.86 -17.25
CA ALA A 448 -12.97 1.47 -18.50
C ALA A 448 -13.88 0.63 -19.41
N ALA A 449 -14.75 -0.20 -18.82
CA ALA A 449 -15.73 -1.01 -19.53
C ALA A 449 -17.05 -0.25 -19.86
N GLY A 450 -17.19 1.01 -19.42
CA GLY A 450 -18.41 1.80 -19.63
C GLY A 450 -19.60 1.40 -18.76
N ALA A 451 -19.38 0.63 -17.69
CA ALA A 451 -20.41 0.29 -16.71
C ALA A 451 -20.84 1.50 -15.87
N VAL A 452 -19.93 2.45 -15.66
CA VAL A 452 -20.14 3.76 -15.04
C VAL A 452 -19.50 4.85 -15.90
N GLN A 453 -20.02 6.06 -15.84
CA GLN A 453 -19.54 7.20 -16.64
C GLN A 453 -18.28 7.85 -16.00
N SER A 454 -18.15 7.73 -14.67
CA SER A 454 -17.04 8.33 -13.93
C SER A 454 -16.72 7.52 -12.66
N ILE A 455 -15.52 7.72 -12.13
CA ILE A 455 -15.13 7.17 -10.81
C ILE A 455 -16.08 7.67 -9.71
N SER A 456 -16.50 8.93 -9.78
CA SER A 456 -17.45 9.51 -8.80
C SER A 456 -18.79 8.77 -8.79
N GLU A 457 -19.34 8.42 -9.95
CA GLU A 457 -20.54 7.59 -10.05
C GLU A 457 -20.30 6.19 -9.44
N GLY A 458 -19.17 5.58 -9.79
CA GLY A 458 -18.78 4.29 -9.20
C GLY A 458 -18.66 4.33 -7.69
N CYS A 459 -18.07 5.39 -7.13
CA CYS A 459 -17.98 5.60 -5.67
C CYS A 459 -19.37 5.73 -5.02
N VAL A 460 -20.34 6.40 -5.65
CA VAL A 460 -21.72 6.47 -5.15
C VAL A 460 -22.36 5.07 -5.08
N ILE A 461 -22.14 4.25 -6.10
CA ILE A 461 -22.63 2.86 -6.13
C ILE A 461 -21.96 2.05 -5.02
N LEU A 462 -20.62 2.13 -4.93
CA LEU A 462 -19.84 1.42 -3.90
C LEU A 462 -20.31 1.77 -2.48
N ASN A 463 -20.50 3.05 -2.19
CA ASN A 463 -20.93 3.53 -0.87
C ASN A 463 -22.34 3.06 -0.47
N ARG A 464 -23.19 2.70 -1.44
CA ARG A 464 -24.52 2.10 -1.16
C ARG A 464 -24.42 0.60 -0.85
N CYS A 465 -23.34 -0.04 -1.27
CA CYS A 465 -23.15 -1.49 -1.14
C CYS A 465 -22.29 -1.86 0.06
N ILE A 466 -21.56 -0.90 0.67
CA ILE A 466 -20.65 -1.13 1.80
C ILE A 466 -21.24 -0.51 3.05
N VAL A 467 -21.23 -1.28 4.12
CA VAL A 467 -21.59 -0.79 5.46
C VAL A 467 -20.40 -0.01 6.01
N GLN A 468 -20.59 1.28 6.25
CA GLN A 468 -19.62 2.14 6.92
C GLN A 468 -19.99 2.27 8.41
N GLN A 469 -18.98 2.27 9.27
CA GLN A 469 -19.15 2.54 10.70
C GLN A 469 -18.64 3.95 11.01
N HIS A 470 -19.28 4.64 11.95
CA HIS A 470 -18.94 6.00 12.33
C HIS A 470 -18.59 6.06 13.81
N TYR A 471 -17.54 6.83 14.14
CA TYR A 471 -17.03 7.03 15.47
C TYR A 471 -16.81 8.53 15.70
N ASP A 472 -17.50 9.06 16.72
CA ASP A 472 -17.33 10.46 17.11
C ASP A 472 -16.31 10.57 18.26
N PRO A 473 -15.57 11.69 18.35
CA PRO A 473 -14.61 11.90 19.43
C PRO A 473 -15.32 11.95 20.80
N SER A 474 -14.79 11.23 21.78
CA SER A 474 -15.22 11.31 23.17
C SER A 474 -14.29 12.26 23.95
N PRO A 475 -14.83 13.26 24.70
CA PRO A 475 -14.03 14.26 25.41
C PRO A 475 -13.45 13.79 26.75
N GLU A 476 -13.38 12.48 27.02
CA GLU A 476 -13.03 11.93 28.34
C GLU A 476 -11.61 12.26 28.82
N LYS A 477 -10.69 12.64 27.92
CA LYS A 477 -9.29 12.92 28.22
C LYS A 477 -8.79 14.20 27.53
N ASN A 478 -7.79 14.80 28.14
CA ASN A 478 -7.07 15.92 27.49
C ASN A 478 -6.02 15.37 26.52
N TRP A 479 -6.51 14.97 25.31
CA TRP A 479 -5.65 14.42 24.27
C TRP A 479 -4.64 15.43 23.74
N ASP A 480 -4.91 16.74 23.83
CA ASP A 480 -3.97 17.76 23.38
C ASP A 480 -2.70 17.76 24.25
N LYS A 481 -2.86 17.64 25.57
CA LYS A 481 -1.72 17.55 26.48
C LYS A 481 -0.91 16.28 26.22
N ILE A 482 -1.58 15.12 26.09
CA ILE A 482 -0.92 13.83 25.83
C ILE A 482 -0.18 13.87 24.49
N TYR A 483 -0.78 14.47 23.47
CA TYR A 483 -0.16 14.63 22.17
C TYR A 483 1.09 15.53 22.21
N GLN A 484 1.04 16.66 22.92
CA GLN A 484 2.21 17.53 23.10
C GLN A 484 3.36 16.79 23.82
N GLU A 485 3.05 16.02 24.85
CA GLU A 485 4.03 15.20 25.55
C GLU A 485 4.64 14.14 24.60
N PHE A 486 3.83 13.49 23.76
CA PHE A 486 4.29 12.52 22.74
C PHE A 486 5.24 13.18 21.73
N VAL A 487 4.87 14.33 21.17
CA VAL A 487 5.69 15.07 20.20
C VAL A 487 7.04 15.48 20.81
N GLN A 488 7.04 15.98 22.05
CA GLN A 488 8.25 16.38 22.76
C GLN A 488 9.14 15.17 23.11
N THR A 489 8.56 14.08 23.59
CA THR A 489 9.30 12.87 23.99
C THR A 489 10.08 12.27 22.83
N PHE A 490 9.49 12.27 21.64
CA PHE A 490 10.10 11.66 20.45
C PHE A 490 10.68 12.70 19.48
N HIS A 491 10.76 13.99 19.87
CA HIS A 491 11.35 15.08 19.09
C HIS A 491 10.74 15.23 17.68
N LEU A 492 9.43 14.93 17.52
CA LEU A 492 8.74 15.00 16.22
C LEU A 492 8.53 16.44 15.72
N ASP A 493 8.78 17.45 16.53
CA ASP A 493 8.82 18.87 16.17
C ASP A 493 10.08 19.27 15.39
N GLN A 494 11.12 18.42 15.44
CA GLN A 494 12.39 18.61 14.72
C GLN A 494 12.41 17.92 13.34
N GLU A 495 11.40 17.09 13.08
CA GLU A 495 11.18 16.44 11.78
C GLU A 495 10.60 17.40 10.73
#